data_2971d0ed535ea692a0ffba1e2f96aa6c
#
_entry.id   2971d0ed535ea692a0ffba1e2f96aa6c
#
_cell.length_a   1.000
_cell.length_b   1.000
_cell.length_c   1.000
_cell.angle_alpha   90.00
_cell.angle_beta   90.00
_cell.angle_gamma   90.00
#
_symmetry.space_group_name_H-M   'P 1'
#
loop_
_entity.id
_entity.type
_entity.pdbx_description
1 polymer ?
#
loop_
_entity_poly.entity_id
_entity_poly.type
_entity_poly.pdbx_seq_one_letter_code
_entity_poly.pdbx_strand_id
1 'polypeptide(L)'
;MASYKDLIQELTELKNKGDGSNVNIQPESAARMKLQNQFQSGLDIARYTAAIMRRDMEEYDSNPESYTQSLGCWHGFIGQQKLISIKKHFGNTDKKYLYLSGWMVAALRSEFGPLPDQSMHEKTTVASLISELYTFLKQADARELGDLFRQLDAAEENDKQDIQNKIDNFQTHIVPIIADIDAGFGNEEATYLMAKQMIEAGACCIQIENQVSDEKQCGHQDGKVTVPHSDFLAKINAV
;
A
#
# COMPACT_ATOMS: atom_id res chain seq x y z
N MET A 1 -16.02 8.95 -2.67
CA MET A 1 -16.80 7.68 -2.60
C MET A 1 -18.26 8.03 -2.37
N ALA A 2 -19.19 7.17 -2.80
CA ALA A 2 -20.60 7.34 -2.43
C ALA A 2 -20.74 7.23 -0.89
N SER A 3 -21.68 7.99 -0.30
CA SER A 3 -21.94 7.89 1.13
C SER A 3 -22.49 6.50 1.49
N TYR A 4 -22.39 6.12 2.76
CA TYR A 4 -22.95 4.84 3.24
C TYR A 4 -24.44 4.72 2.92
N LYS A 5 -25.18 5.81 3.04
CA LYS A 5 -26.61 5.88 2.73
C LYS A 5 -26.88 5.70 1.22
N ASP A 6 -26.11 6.38 0.36
CA ASP A 6 -26.25 6.24 -1.10
C ASP A 6 -25.96 4.83 -1.55
N LEU A 7 -24.95 4.18 -0.94
CA LEU A 7 -24.59 2.80 -1.23
C LEU A 7 -25.70 1.82 -0.85
N ILE A 8 -26.37 2.02 0.29
CA ILE A 8 -27.55 1.20 0.66
C ILE A 8 -28.67 1.40 -0.34
N GLN A 9 -28.93 2.62 -0.78
CA GLN A 9 -29.96 2.93 -1.77
C GLN A 9 -29.67 2.23 -3.10
N GLU A 10 -28.46 2.36 -3.63
CA GLU A 10 -28.00 1.69 -4.86
C GLU A 10 -28.22 0.16 -4.79
N LEU A 11 -27.79 -0.46 -3.69
CA LEU A 11 -27.92 -1.89 -3.50
C LEU A 11 -29.37 -2.35 -3.32
N THR A 12 -30.23 -1.50 -2.73
CA THR A 12 -31.67 -1.74 -2.64
C THR A 12 -32.33 -1.71 -4.02
N GLU A 13 -31.98 -0.74 -4.84
CA GLU A 13 -32.48 -0.64 -6.22
C GLU A 13 -32.04 -1.86 -7.06
N LEU A 14 -30.77 -2.28 -6.94
CA LEU A 14 -30.26 -3.48 -7.63
C LEU A 14 -31.00 -4.74 -7.18
N LYS A 15 -31.23 -4.91 -5.88
CA LYS A 15 -32.02 -6.03 -5.34
C LYS A 15 -33.44 -6.05 -5.89
N ASN A 16 -34.10 -4.89 -6.00
CA ASN A 16 -35.47 -4.77 -6.47
C ASN A 16 -35.61 -4.99 -7.99
N LYS A 17 -34.56 -4.69 -8.78
CA LYS A 17 -34.57 -4.93 -10.23
C LYS A 17 -34.54 -6.40 -10.61
N GLY A 18 -34.22 -7.30 -9.69
CA GLY A 18 -34.39 -8.75 -9.84
C GLY A 18 -33.60 -9.32 -11.01
N ASP A 19 -32.28 -9.31 -10.92
CA ASP A 19 -31.40 -9.90 -11.95
C ASP A 19 -31.28 -11.43 -11.84
N GLY A 20 -32.15 -12.08 -11.08
CA GLY A 20 -32.15 -13.54 -10.86
C GLY A 20 -31.13 -14.02 -9.84
N SER A 21 -30.39 -13.15 -9.18
CA SER A 21 -29.51 -13.55 -8.09
C SER A 21 -30.35 -13.83 -6.82
N ASN A 22 -30.45 -15.08 -6.44
CA ASN A 22 -31.08 -15.51 -5.17
C ASN A 22 -30.19 -15.19 -3.94
N VAL A 23 -29.38 -14.16 -4.00
CA VAL A 23 -28.51 -13.79 -2.89
C VAL A 23 -29.34 -13.02 -1.87
N ASN A 24 -29.65 -13.69 -0.77
CA ASN A 24 -30.48 -13.16 0.31
C ASN A 24 -29.69 -12.22 1.27
N ILE A 25 -28.77 -11.41 0.73
CA ILE A 25 -28.03 -10.42 1.52
C ILE A 25 -28.86 -9.14 1.61
N GLN A 26 -29.00 -8.61 2.82
CA GLN A 26 -29.66 -7.33 3.01
C GLN A 26 -28.78 -6.20 2.46
N PRO A 27 -29.34 -5.18 1.78
CA PRO A 27 -28.57 -4.08 1.20
C PRO A 27 -27.63 -3.39 2.18
N GLU A 28 -28.04 -3.21 3.41
CA GLU A 28 -27.24 -2.64 4.47
C GLU A 28 -26.00 -3.51 4.80
N SER A 29 -26.19 -4.81 4.94
CA SER A 29 -25.07 -5.73 5.18
C SER A 29 -24.10 -5.75 3.99
N ALA A 30 -24.60 -5.71 2.77
CA ALA A 30 -23.81 -5.65 1.57
C ALA A 30 -23.00 -4.34 1.48
N ALA A 31 -23.60 -3.20 1.85
CA ALA A 31 -22.93 -1.92 1.90
C ALA A 31 -21.77 -1.90 2.91
N ARG A 32 -22.00 -2.45 4.11
CA ARG A 32 -20.95 -2.62 5.14
C ARG A 32 -19.79 -3.47 4.65
N MET A 33 -20.10 -4.63 4.05
CA MET A 33 -19.09 -5.51 3.46
C MET A 33 -18.28 -4.82 2.34
N LYS A 34 -18.95 -4.04 1.48
CA LYS A 34 -18.30 -3.29 0.39
C LYS A 34 -17.35 -2.24 0.92
N LEU A 35 -17.74 -1.50 1.96
CA LEU A 35 -16.88 -0.49 2.60
C LEU A 35 -15.68 -1.11 3.32
N GLN A 36 -15.88 -2.23 4.03
CA GLN A 36 -14.80 -2.93 4.73
C GLN A 36 -13.81 -3.63 3.77
N ASN A 37 -14.21 -3.86 2.51
CA ASN A 37 -13.41 -4.54 1.50
C ASN A 37 -13.25 -3.68 0.23
N GLN A 38 -13.01 -2.39 0.38
CA GLN A 38 -12.90 -1.44 -0.74
C GLN A 38 -11.76 -1.75 -1.72
N PHE A 39 -10.71 -2.42 -1.27
CA PHE A 39 -9.58 -2.85 -2.09
C PHE A 39 -9.60 -4.37 -2.27
N GLN A 40 -9.96 -4.84 -3.46
CA GLN A 40 -10.10 -6.27 -3.74
C GLN A 40 -8.79 -6.92 -4.20
N SER A 41 -7.91 -6.15 -4.84
CA SER A 41 -6.64 -6.65 -5.37
C SER A 41 -5.47 -5.71 -5.03
N GLY A 42 -4.24 -6.21 -5.19
CA GLY A 42 -3.04 -5.38 -5.12
C GLY A 42 -3.01 -4.31 -6.20
N LEU A 43 -3.53 -4.59 -7.40
CA LEU A 43 -3.64 -3.59 -8.47
C LEU A 43 -4.59 -2.43 -8.13
N ASP A 44 -5.67 -2.69 -7.39
CA ASP A 44 -6.55 -1.60 -6.93
C ASP A 44 -5.80 -0.69 -5.95
N ILE A 45 -5.01 -1.28 -5.06
CA ILE A 45 -4.16 -0.55 -4.12
C ILE A 45 -3.08 0.22 -4.88
N ALA A 46 -2.38 -0.41 -5.83
CA ALA A 46 -1.35 0.25 -6.62
C ALA A 46 -1.91 1.47 -7.37
N ARG A 47 -3.06 1.35 -8.01
CA ARG A 47 -3.73 2.46 -8.71
C ARG A 47 -4.14 3.58 -7.76
N TYR A 48 -4.73 3.24 -6.63
CA TYR A 48 -5.14 4.21 -5.61
C TYR A 48 -3.94 4.98 -5.06
N THR A 49 -2.89 4.27 -4.67
CA THR A 49 -1.68 4.87 -4.08
C THR A 49 -0.83 5.62 -5.11
N ALA A 50 -0.80 5.17 -6.37
CA ALA A 50 -0.17 5.90 -7.47
C ALA A 50 -0.86 7.24 -7.74
N ALA A 51 -2.19 7.29 -7.64
CA ALA A 51 -2.94 8.54 -7.77
C ALA A 51 -2.60 9.53 -6.64
N ILE A 52 -2.42 9.03 -5.41
CA ILE A 52 -1.94 9.84 -4.27
C ILE A 52 -0.55 10.40 -4.56
N MET A 53 0.41 9.54 -4.94
CA MET A 53 1.79 9.96 -5.23
C MET A 53 1.84 11.02 -6.33
N ARG A 54 1.07 10.83 -7.40
CA ARG A 54 1.02 11.81 -8.52
C ARG A 54 0.50 13.16 -8.05
N ARG A 55 -0.61 13.19 -7.33
CA ARG A 55 -1.16 14.42 -6.76
C ARG A 55 -0.13 15.13 -5.86
N ASP A 56 0.54 14.37 -5.01
CA ASP A 56 1.51 14.90 -4.06
C ASP A 56 2.77 15.44 -4.76
N MET A 57 3.18 14.81 -5.88
CA MET A 57 4.25 15.33 -6.73
C MET A 57 3.85 16.65 -7.44
N GLU A 58 2.64 16.70 -7.98
CA GLU A 58 2.11 17.92 -8.61
C GLU A 58 1.99 19.08 -7.62
N GLU A 59 1.62 18.78 -6.37
CA GLU A 59 1.60 19.78 -5.29
C GLU A 59 3.02 20.26 -4.94
N TYR A 60 3.98 19.34 -4.83
CA TYR A 60 5.38 19.68 -4.60
C TYR A 60 5.94 20.58 -5.73
N ASP A 61 5.67 20.24 -6.98
CA ASP A 61 6.12 21.03 -8.13
C ASP A 61 5.52 22.45 -8.14
N SER A 62 4.29 22.59 -7.68
CA SER A 62 3.60 23.88 -7.65
C SER A 62 3.98 24.75 -6.45
N ASN A 63 4.29 24.18 -5.31
CA ASN A 63 4.62 24.89 -4.07
C ASN A 63 5.52 24.06 -3.14
N PRO A 64 6.82 23.91 -3.44
CA PRO A 64 7.74 23.08 -2.67
C PRO A 64 7.87 23.51 -1.20
N GLU A 65 7.77 24.81 -0.91
CA GLU A 65 7.98 25.35 0.44
C GLU A 65 6.83 25.01 1.41
N SER A 66 5.63 24.82 0.90
CA SER A 66 4.48 24.43 1.72
C SER A 66 4.32 22.91 1.87
N TYR A 67 5.10 22.13 1.12
CA TYR A 67 4.99 20.68 1.10
C TYR A 67 5.61 20.06 2.35
N THR A 68 4.82 19.27 3.06
CA THR A 68 5.25 18.48 4.21
C THR A 68 4.88 17.02 4.02
N GLN A 69 5.76 16.12 4.41
CA GLN A 69 5.54 14.69 4.30
C GLN A 69 6.03 13.93 5.52
N SER A 70 5.49 12.73 5.74
CA SER A 70 6.00 11.77 6.71
C SER A 70 6.35 10.46 6.01
N LEU A 71 7.59 10.01 6.23
CA LEU A 71 8.09 8.75 5.72
C LEU A 71 8.29 7.77 6.87
N GLY A 72 7.59 6.64 6.82
CA GLY A 72 7.79 5.50 7.71
C GLY A 72 8.68 4.47 7.03
N CYS A 73 9.55 3.82 7.80
CA CYS A 73 10.35 2.69 7.34
C CYS A 73 9.83 1.39 7.97
N TRP A 74 9.72 0.32 7.17
CA TRP A 74 9.33 -0.98 7.70
C TRP A 74 10.46 -1.62 8.53
N HIS A 75 10.11 -2.15 9.70
CA HIS A 75 11.02 -2.73 10.69
C HIS A 75 10.57 -4.13 11.14
N GLY A 76 10.21 -5.01 10.21
CA GLY A 76 9.72 -6.34 10.54
C GLY A 76 8.37 -6.31 11.27
N PHE A 77 8.10 -7.32 12.10
CA PHE A 77 6.78 -7.46 12.77
C PHE A 77 6.45 -6.32 13.74
N ILE A 78 7.44 -5.69 14.37
CA ILE A 78 7.23 -4.50 15.20
C ILE A 78 6.78 -3.32 14.31
N GLY A 79 7.29 -3.26 13.09
CA GLY A 79 6.91 -2.27 12.10
C GLY A 79 5.45 -2.38 11.68
N GLN A 80 4.90 -3.58 11.55
CA GLN A 80 3.50 -3.79 11.18
C GLN A 80 2.53 -3.12 12.16
N GLN A 81 2.78 -3.22 13.45
CA GLN A 81 1.99 -2.50 14.47
C GLN A 81 2.14 -0.98 14.35
N LYS A 82 3.34 -0.49 14.03
CA LYS A 82 3.57 0.93 13.79
C LYS A 82 2.82 1.43 12.57
N LEU A 83 2.68 0.62 11.52
CA LEU A 83 1.92 0.98 10.32
C LEU A 83 0.46 1.28 10.61
N ILE A 84 -0.17 0.48 11.46
CA ILE A 84 -1.53 0.75 11.95
C ILE A 84 -1.58 2.07 12.72
N SER A 85 -0.49 2.43 13.37
CA SER A 85 -0.36 3.68 14.12
C SER A 85 0.01 4.90 13.25
N ILE A 86 0.38 4.73 11.99
CA ILE A 86 0.74 5.85 11.08
C ILE A 86 -0.36 6.91 11.06
N LYS A 87 -1.61 6.48 10.98
CA LYS A 87 -2.77 7.34 11.01
C LYS A 87 -2.82 8.25 12.25
N LYS A 88 -2.31 7.77 13.39
CA LYS A 88 -2.31 8.51 14.67
C LYS A 88 -1.04 9.30 14.93
N HIS A 89 0.11 8.79 14.50
CA HIS A 89 1.40 9.20 15.02
C HIS A 89 2.28 10.00 14.05
N PHE A 90 1.97 10.01 12.76
CA PHE A 90 2.71 10.85 11.81
C PHE A 90 2.18 12.29 11.71
N GLY A 91 1.69 12.84 12.83
CA GLY A 91 1.37 14.24 12.95
C GLY A 91 0.22 14.72 12.06
N ASN A 92 0.20 16.01 11.80
CA ASN A 92 -0.85 16.69 11.05
C ASN A 92 -0.65 16.64 9.53
N THR A 93 0.36 15.93 9.03
CA THR A 93 0.55 15.76 7.59
C THR A 93 -0.37 14.67 7.05
N ASP A 94 -1.02 14.94 5.96
CA ASP A 94 -1.83 13.98 5.18
C ASP A 94 -1.00 13.21 4.14
N LYS A 95 0.26 13.62 3.90
CA LYS A 95 1.21 12.98 2.99
C LYS A 95 2.07 11.97 3.75
N LYS A 96 1.65 10.71 3.70
CA LYS A 96 2.26 9.60 4.44
C LYS A 96 2.70 8.52 3.47
N TYR A 97 3.96 8.11 3.57
CA TYR A 97 4.55 7.08 2.72
C TYR A 97 5.24 6.03 3.56
N LEU A 98 5.36 4.83 3.02
CA LEU A 98 6.13 3.75 3.61
C LEU A 98 7.27 3.36 2.66
N TYR A 99 8.50 3.33 3.17
CA TYR A 99 9.64 2.76 2.46
C TYR A 99 9.87 1.32 2.89
N LEU A 100 9.77 0.40 1.94
CA LEU A 100 10.13 -1.01 2.13
C LEU A 100 11.57 -1.21 1.66
N SER A 101 12.49 -1.10 2.62
CA SER A 101 13.93 -1.13 2.39
C SER A 101 14.45 -2.52 2.06
N GLY A 102 15.22 -2.67 0.99
CA GLY A 102 15.94 -3.90 0.63
C GLY A 102 16.91 -4.33 1.73
N TRP A 103 17.60 -3.36 2.36
CA TRP A 103 18.47 -3.65 3.53
C TRP A 103 17.71 -4.32 4.67
N MET A 104 16.53 -3.82 5.02
CA MET A 104 15.71 -4.41 6.08
C MET A 104 15.17 -5.79 5.69
N VAL A 105 14.84 -5.99 4.40
CA VAL A 105 14.43 -7.29 3.86
C VAL A 105 15.58 -8.29 3.98
N ALA A 106 16.78 -7.94 3.53
CA ALA A 106 17.96 -8.79 3.62
C ALA A 106 18.28 -9.16 5.08
N ALA A 107 18.19 -8.20 6.00
CA ALA A 107 18.50 -8.43 7.41
C ALA A 107 17.46 -9.32 8.13
N LEU A 108 16.19 -9.27 7.77
CA LEU A 108 15.09 -9.87 8.53
C LEU A 108 14.42 -11.07 7.85
N ARG A 109 14.63 -11.26 6.56
CA ARG A 109 13.93 -12.28 5.75
C ARG A 109 14.88 -13.20 4.98
N SER A 110 16.19 -13.01 5.09
CA SER A 110 17.14 -13.94 4.52
C SER A 110 17.18 -15.26 5.31
N GLU A 111 17.17 -16.37 4.63
CA GLU A 111 17.36 -17.70 5.24
C GLU A 111 18.78 -17.94 5.75
N PHE A 112 19.73 -17.13 5.32
CA PHE A 112 21.13 -17.18 5.78
C PHE A 112 21.37 -16.48 7.12
N GLY A 113 20.30 -15.94 7.75
CA GLY A 113 20.37 -15.14 8.97
C GLY A 113 20.53 -13.64 8.67
N PRO A 114 20.73 -12.80 9.68
CA PRO A 114 20.86 -11.35 9.48
C PRO A 114 22.16 -11.05 8.74
N LEU A 115 22.06 -10.84 7.46
CA LEU A 115 23.17 -10.56 6.55
C LEU A 115 23.25 -9.07 6.20
N PRO A 116 24.44 -8.61 5.75
CA PRO A 116 24.53 -7.32 5.11
C PRO A 116 23.68 -7.28 3.84
N ASP A 117 23.35 -6.08 3.42
CA ASP A 117 22.53 -5.74 2.28
C ASP A 117 23.18 -6.14 0.94
N GLN A 118 23.03 -7.38 0.54
CA GLN A 118 23.62 -7.98 -0.65
C GLN A 118 22.58 -8.68 -1.54
N SER A 119 21.31 -8.37 -1.41
CA SER A 119 20.20 -9.03 -2.12
C SER A 119 20.14 -10.56 -1.90
N MET A 120 20.70 -11.06 -0.81
CA MET A 120 20.74 -12.48 -0.47
C MET A 120 19.44 -12.96 0.19
N HIS A 121 18.34 -12.81 -0.54
CA HIS A 121 17.02 -13.29 -0.17
C HIS A 121 16.28 -13.75 -1.43
N GLU A 122 15.20 -14.51 -1.25
CA GLU A 122 14.37 -14.93 -2.37
C GLU A 122 13.83 -13.72 -3.13
N LYS A 123 13.92 -13.76 -4.45
CA LYS A 123 13.53 -12.65 -5.34
C LYS A 123 12.08 -12.20 -5.12
N THR A 124 11.19 -13.12 -4.73
CA THR A 124 9.77 -12.83 -4.47
C THR A 124 9.49 -12.23 -3.10
N THR A 125 10.49 -12.14 -2.22
CA THR A 125 10.32 -11.73 -0.82
C THR A 125 9.74 -10.33 -0.70
N VAL A 126 10.23 -9.36 -1.48
CA VAL A 126 9.75 -7.98 -1.41
C VAL A 126 8.27 -7.89 -1.83
N ALA A 127 7.89 -8.53 -2.93
CA ALA A 127 6.49 -8.56 -3.37
C ALA A 127 5.57 -9.24 -2.34
N SER A 128 6.03 -10.33 -1.73
CA SER A 128 5.29 -11.01 -0.65
C SER A 128 5.08 -10.11 0.57
N LEU A 129 6.10 -9.34 0.96
CA LEU A 129 6.01 -8.38 2.06
C LEU A 129 5.06 -7.21 1.74
N ILE A 130 5.06 -6.69 0.50
CA ILE A 130 4.10 -5.68 0.08
C ILE A 130 2.67 -6.19 0.29
N SER A 131 2.38 -7.41 -0.16
CA SER A 131 1.06 -8.05 0.01
C SER A 131 0.72 -8.25 1.49
N GLU A 132 1.67 -8.68 2.31
CA GLU A 132 1.51 -8.85 3.76
C GLU A 132 1.16 -7.53 4.44
N LEU A 133 1.92 -6.47 4.16
CA LEU A 133 1.70 -5.15 4.74
C LEU A 133 0.33 -4.59 4.37
N TYR A 134 -0.07 -4.67 3.12
CA TYR A 134 -1.40 -4.21 2.69
C TYR A 134 -2.52 -5.07 3.26
N THR A 135 -2.32 -6.38 3.42
CA THR A 135 -3.29 -7.22 4.13
C THR A 135 -3.51 -6.73 5.56
N PHE A 136 -2.45 -6.37 6.24
CA PHE A 136 -2.51 -5.82 7.60
C PHE A 136 -3.28 -4.49 7.66
N LEU A 137 -3.00 -3.59 6.72
CA LEU A 137 -3.66 -2.28 6.65
C LEU A 137 -5.14 -2.40 6.28
N LYS A 138 -5.50 -3.30 5.35
CA LYS A 138 -6.90 -3.63 5.04
C LYS A 138 -7.65 -4.20 6.24
N GLN A 139 -7.01 -5.06 7.03
CA GLN A 139 -7.62 -5.59 8.26
C GLN A 139 -7.84 -4.50 9.31
N ALA A 140 -6.95 -3.52 9.39
CA ALA A 140 -7.12 -2.36 10.28
C ALA A 140 -8.34 -1.52 9.85
N ASP A 141 -8.50 -1.26 8.55
CA ASP A 141 -9.67 -0.58 7.99
C ASP A 141 -10.97 -1.33 8.30
N ALA A 142 -11.00 -2.61 8.01
CA ALA A 142 -12.18 -3.44 8.24
C ALA A 142 -12.59 -3.47 9.73
N ARG A 143 -11.61 -3.49 10.65
CA ARG A 143 -11.85 -3.44 12.09
C ARG A 143 -12.41 -2.10 12.53
N GLU A 144 -11.78 -1.00 12.13
CA GLU A 144 -12.22 0.36 12.51
C GLU A 144 -13.62 0.66 11.98
N LEU A 145 -13.90 0.31 10.71
CA LEU A 145 -15.24 0.42 10.14
C LEU A 145 -16.25 -0.49 10.85
N GLY A 146 -15.86 -1.71 11.20
CA GLY A 146 -16.72 -2.61 11.98
C GLY A 146 -17.06 -2.05 13.35
N ASP A 147 -16.13 -1.37 14.00
CA ASP A 147 -16.37 -0.67 15.26
C ASP A 147 -17.37 0.49 15.09
N LEU A 148 -17.22 1.27 14.01
CA LEU A 148 -18.15 2.36 13.68
C LEU A 148 -19.56 1.83 13.38
N PHE A 149 -19.69 0.71 12.64
CA PHE A 149 -20.99 0.09 12.39
C PHE A 149 -21.65 -0.41 13.67
N ARG A 150 -20.90 -1.02 14.60
CA ARG A 150 -21.43 -1.43 15.90
C ARG A 150 -21.90 -0.24 16.73
N GLN A 151 -21.14 0.87 16.70
CA GLN A 151 -21.57 2.12 17.34
C GLN A 151 -22.85 2.66 16.71
N LEU A 152 -22.95 2.63 15.38
CA LEU A 152 -24.16 3.08 14.67
C LEU A 152 -25.40 2.26 15.06
N ASP A 153 -25.24 0.93 15.18
CA ASP A 153 -26.34 0.02 15.57
C ASP A 153 -26.80 0.25 17.01
N ALA A 154 -25.88 0.65 17.90
CA ALA A 154 -26.16 0.88 19.32
C ALA A 154 -26.56 2.33 19.64
N ALA A 155 -26.43 3.24 18.69
CA ALA A 155 -26.64 4.68 18.91
C ALA A 155 -28.12 5.06 19.00
N GLU A 156 -28.42 6.04 19.86
CA GLU A 156 -29.70 6.74 19.84
C GLU A 156 -29.81 7.61 18.58
N GLU A 157 -31.03 7.96 18.17
CA GLU A 157 -31.32 8.65 16.90
C GLU A 157 -30.54 9.97 16.75
N ASN A 158 -30.32 10.69 17.83
CA ASN A 158 -29.58 11.96 17.84
C ASN A 158 -28.09 11.81 17.52
N ASP A 159 -27.50 10.64 17.82
CA ASP A 159 -26.05 10.40 17.66
C ASP A 159 -25.72 9.70 16.33
N LYS A 160 -26.71 9.12 15.67
CA LYS A 160 -26.52 8.35 14.42
C LYS A 160 -25.88 9.17 13.32
N GLN A 161 -26.27 10.44 13.18
CA GLN A 161 -25.76 11.29 12.12
C GLN A 161 -24.25 11.54 12.27
N ASP A 162 -23.76 11.74 13.48
CA ASP A 162 -22.33 11.93 13.74
C ASP A 162 -21.51 10.69 13.44
N ILE A 163 -22.05 9.50 13.74
CA ILE A 163 -21.39 8.24 13.44
C ILE A 163 -21.40 7.97 11.92
N GLN A 164 -22.50 8.27 11.23
CA GLN A 164 -22.56 8.18 9.77
C GLN A 164 -21.53 9.12 9.11
N ASN A 165 -21.41 10.34 9.60
CA ASN A 165 -20.39 11.27 9.11
C ASN A 165 -18.96 10.72 9.28
N LYS A 166 -18.67 10.02 10.40
CA LYS A 166 -17.37 9.34 10.59
C LYS A 166 -17.15 8.20 9.61
N ILE A 167 -18.21 7.44 9.27
CA ILE A 167 -18.15 6.37 8.28
C ILE A 167 -17.92 6.96 6.88
N ASP A 168 -18.67 8.00 6.50
CA ASP A 168 -18.59 8.63 5.18
C ASP A 168 -17.24 9.34 4.93
N ASN A 169 -16.62 9.86 6.00
CA ASN A 169 -15.30 10.49 5.96
C ASN A 169 -14.17 9.58 6.46
N PHE A 170 -14.39 8.28 6.45
CA PHE A 170 -13.38 7.32 6.90
C PHE A 170 -12.09 7.45 6.11
N GLN A 171 -10.98 7.61 6.83
CA GLN A 171 -9.65 7.66 6.25
C GLN A 171 -9.02 6.26 6.32
N THR A 172 -8.71 5.69 5.17
CA THR A 172 -8.05 4.39 5.08
C THR A 172 -6.64 4.42 5.70
N HIS A 173 -6.19 3.26 6.21
CA HIS A 173 -4.80 3.04 6.61
C HIS A 173 -3.88 2.78 5.41
N ILE A 174 -4.44 2.58 4.21
CA ILE A 174 -3.65 2.34 3.00
C ILE A 174 -2.85 3.60 2.65
N VAL A 175 -1.54 3.43 2.59
CA VAL A 175 -0.58 4.48 2.22
C VAL A 175 0.30 3.99 1.06
N PRO A 176 0.89 4.89 0.25
CA PRO A 176 1.85 4.51 -0.78
C PRO A 176 3.05 3.76 -0.19
N ILE A 177 3.40 2.63 -0.80
CA ILE A 177 4.65 1.91 -0.52
C ILE A 177 5.63 2.20 -1.64
N ILE A 178 6.82 2.70 -1.26
CA ILE A 178 8.01 2.79 -2.09
C ILE A 178 8.79 1.50 -1.86
N ALA A 179 8.85 0.62 -2.86
CA ALA A 179 9.47 -0.69 -2.75
C ALA A 179 10.88 -0.68 -3.35
N ASP A 180 11.84 -1.22 -2.62
CA ASP A 180 13.21 -1.39 -3.06
C ASP A 180 13.34 -2.66 -3.91
N ILE A 181 13.76 -2.50 -5.18
CA ILE A 181 14.04 -3.60 -6.10
C ILE A 181 15.54 -3.87 -6.22
N ASP A 182 16.35 -3.32 -5.31
CA ASP A 182 17.81 -3.41 -5.38
C ASP A 182 18.34 -3.03 -6.78
N ALA A 183 19.19 -3.85 -7.38
CA ALA A 183 19.70 -3.66 -8.73
C ALA A 183 18.84 -4.33 -9.83
N GLY A 184 17.60 -4.72 -9.53
CA GLY A 184 16.67 -5.35 -10.48
C GLY A 184 16.78 -6.87 -10.58
N PHE A 185 17.59 -7.52 -9.75
CA PHE A 185 17.79 -8.99 -9.67
C PHE A 185 18.22 -9.68 -10.97
N GLY A 186 18.84 -8.97 -11.89
CA GLY A 186 19.33 -9.51 -13.16
C GLY A 186 19.37 -8.45 -14.27
N ASN A 187 19.05 -8.88 -15.49
CA ASN A 187 18.93 -8.00 -16.65
C ASN A 187 17.56 -7.27 -16.67
N GLU A 188 17.29 -6.54 -17.75
CA GLU A 188 16.03 -5.78 -17.93
C GLU A 188 14.78 -6.68 -17.91
N GLU A 189 14.85 -7.90 -18.42
CA GLU A 189 13.72 -8.85 -18.39
C GLU A 189 13.41 -9.31 -16.96
N ALA A 190 14.45 -9.62 -16.18
CA ALA A 190 14.30 -9.96 -14.76
C ALA A 190 13.71 -8.76 -13.98
N THR A 191 14.20 -7.56 -14.26
CA THR A 191 13.70 -6.31 -13.66
C THR A 191 12.23 -6.10 -13.97
N TYR A 192 11.82 -6.29 -15.24
CA TYR A 192 10.40 -6.24 -15.64
C TYR A 192 9.53 -7.20 -14.83
N LEU A 193 9.94 -8.47 -14.74
CA LEU A 193 9.15 -9.48 -14.03
C LEU A 193 9.01 -9.16 -12.54
N MET A 194 10.07 -8.67 -11.92
CA MET A 194 10.05 -8.26 -10.51
C MET A 194 9.19 -7.02 -10.28
N ALA A 195 9.36 -5.99 -11.11
CA ALA A 195 8.55 -4.79 -11.03
C ALA A 195 7.06 -5.11 -11.21
N LYS A 196 6.71 -5.91 -12.22
CA LYS A 196 5.35 -6.39 -12.45
C LYS A 196 4.78 -7.06 -11.20
N GLN A 197 5.52 -7.98 -10.58
CA GLN A 197 5.06 -8.68 -9.39
C GLN A 197 4.87 -7.74 -8.18
N MET A 198 5.76 -6.77 -8.00
CA MET A 198 5.63 -5.76 -6.94
C MET A 198 4.41 -4.85 -7.15
N ILE A 199 4.13 -4.44 -8.39
CA ILE A 199 2.94 -3.66 -8.75
C ILE A 199 1.66 -4.48 -8.51
N GLU A 200 1.65 -5.75 -8.92
CA GLU A 200 0.53 -6.67 -8.66
C GLU A 200 0.30 -6.92 -7.17
N ALA A 201 1.36 -6.84 -6.35
CA ALA A 201 1.28 -6.88 -4.90
C ALA A 201 0.76 -5.57 -4.27
N GLY A 202 0.79 -4.46 -5.00
CA GLY A 202 0.24 -3.17 -4.57
C GLY A 202 1.23 -2.00 -4.54
N ALA A 203 2.51 -2.20 -4.89
CA ALA A 203 3.47 -1.11 -4.93
C ALA A 203 3.09 -0.07 -5.99
N CYS A 204 3.22 1.20 -5.65
CA CYS A 204 2.99 2.32 -6.56
C CYS A 204 4.27 3.06 -6.95
N CYS A 205 5.36 2.77 -6.26
CA CYS A 205 6.67 3.34 -6.52
C CYS A 205 7.74 2.28 -6.30
N ILE A 206 8.72 2.24 -7.18
CA ILE A 206 9.83 1.29 -7.14
C ILE A 206 11.14 2.08 -7.18
N GLN A 207 12.05 1.78 -6.25
CA GLN A 207 13.38 2.34 -6.22
C GLN A 207 14.37 1.32 -6.73
N ILE A 208 15.16 1.68 -7.72
CA ILE A 208 16.19 0.84 -8.33
C ILE A 208 17.55 1.53 -8.32
N GLU A 209 18.60 0.75 -8.15
CA GLU A 209 19.98 1.23 -8.22
C GLU A 209 20.77 0.60 -9.38
N ASN A 210 21.88 1.24 -9.76
CA ASN A 210 22.66 0.87 -10.95
C ASN A 210 23.81 -0.11 -10.66
N GLN A 211 23.76 -0.84 -9.55
CA GLN A 211 24.78 -1.86 -9.27
C GLN A 211 24.62 -3.10 -10.17
N VAL A 212 25.71 -3.85 -10.35
CA VAL A 212 25.65 -5.19 -10.94
C VAL A 212 24.92 -6.10 -9.95
N SER A 213 23.87 -6.78 -10.39
CA SER A 213 22.96 -7.54 -9.51
C SER A 213 23.68 -8.61 -8.69
N ASP A 214 24.63 -9.32 -9.29
CA ASP A 214 25.37 -10.41 -8.62
C ASP A 214 26.51 -9.91 -7.72
N GLU A 215 26.84 -8.61 -7.82
CA GLU A 215 27.89 -7.96 -7.03
C GLU A 215 27.32 -6.84 -6.14
N LYS A 216 26.02 -6.85 -5.92
CA LYS A 216 25.31 -5.85 -5.14
C LYS A 216 25.82 -5.81 -3.70
N GLN A 217 26.09 -4.60 -3.24
CA GLN A 217 26.54 -4.32 -1.88
C GLN A 217 25.66 -3.23 -1.25
N CYS A 218 25.69 -3.16 0.08
CA CYS A 218 25.06 -2.07 0.81
C CYS A 218 25.55 -0.71 0.29
N GLY A 219 24.62 0.24 0.11
CA GLY A 219 24.92 1.58 -0.36
C GLY A 219 25.96 2.36 0.48
N HIS A 220 26.18 1.96 1.73
CA HIS A 220 27.16 2.55 2.64
C HIS A 220 28.57 1.96 2.48
N GLN A 221 28.77 0.90 1.70
CA GLN A 221 30.07 0.30 1.45
C GLN A 221 30.75 0.93 0.24
N ASP A 222 32.08 0.96 0.26
CA ASP A 222 32.91 1.37 -0.87
C ASP A 222 33.10 0.24 -1.88
N GLY A 223 33.51 0.57 -3.11
CA GLY A 223 33.88 -0.39 -4.13
C GLY A 223 32.69 -1.03 -4.86
N LYS A 224 31.56 -0.37 -4.90
CA LYS A 224 30.40 -0.81 -5.68
C LYS A 224 30.71 -0.94 -7.16
N VAL A 225 30.29 -2.06 -7.76
CA VAL A 225 30.40 -2.29 -9.21
C VAL A 225 29.09 -1.89 -9.86
N THR A 226 29.17 -0.99 -10.85
CA THR A 226 27.98 -0.46 -11.54
C THR A 226 27.89 -0.97 -12.96
N VAL A 227 26.67 -1.12 -13.47
CA VAL A 227 26.43 -1.46 -14.87
C VAL A 227 26.66 -0.24 -15.79
N PRO A 228 26.94 -0.44 -17.09
CA PRO A 228 26.93 0.64 -18.08
C PRO A 228 25.60 1.41 -18.07
N HIS A 229 25.64 2.70 -18.43
CA HIS A 229 24.44 3.55 -18.49
C HIS A 229 23.35 2.97 -19.41
N SER A 230 23.73 2.38 -20.55
CA SER A 230 22.81 1.73 -21.48
C SER A 230 21.99 0.63 -20.82
N ASP A 231 22.65 -0.21 -20.02
CA ASP A 231 22.05 -1.34 -19.34
C ASP A 231 21.12 -0.89 -18.21
N PHE A 232 21.53 0.16 -17.48
CA PHE A 232 20.67 0.75 -16.47
C PHE A 232 19.42 1.41 -17.06
N LEU A 233 19.57 2.12 -18.18
CA LEU A 233 18.44 2.71 -18.92
C LEU A 233 17.50 1.61 -19.46
N ALA A 234 18.03 0.49 -19.93
CA ALA A 234 17.21 -0.65 -20.35
C ALA A 234 16.36 -1.18 -19.18
N LYS A 235 16.93 -1.32 -17.98
CA LYS A 235 16.20 -1.71 -16.78
C LYS A 235 15.13 -0.69 -16.39
N ILE A 236 15.43 0.61 -16.43
CA ILE A 236 14.44 1.67 -16.14
C ILE A 236 13.29 1.63 -17.15
N ASN A 237 13.59 1.46 -18.44
CA ASN A 237 12.57 1.37 -19.48
C ASN A 237 11.70 0.11 -19.38
N ALA A 238 12.20 -0.94 -18.73
CA ALA A 238 11.45 -2.19 -18.50
C ALA A 238 10.41 -2.07 -17.38
N VAL A 239 10.60 -1.15 -16.42
CA VAL A 239 9.69 -0.89 -15.30
C VAL A 239 8.55 0.02 -15.72
#